data_81d0f4bd47ff74b3bb4ae475a7bd5fbf
#
_entry.id   81d0f4bd47ff74b3bb4ae475a7bd5fbf
#
_cell.length_a   1.000
_cell.length_b   1.000
_cell.length_c   1.000
_cell.angle_alpha   90.00
_cell.angle_beta   90.00
_cell.angle_gamma   90.00
#
_symmetry.space_group_name_H-M   'P 1'
#
loop_
_entity.id
_entity.type
_entity.pdbx_description
1 polymer ?
#
loop_
_entity_poly.entity_id
_entity_poly.type
_entity_poly.pdbx_seq_one_letter_code
_entity_poly.pdbx_strand_id
1 'polypeptide(L)'
;MANTASDDMADLRRRIERIEAVEACRDRFNSYLYSLDAGHLEELLELFADDARLELKNFPPGTGGELVYSGPDEIRGLYTAFVGEGARHHSANVSVSPSDDLGRVEMTAYFHTSLEYALTGGIYELQLQPRSGEWQVTRMRISSTWGWGVPHTDPPFLKEPFGAGTLRDGRGASSVGSSWD
;
A
#
# COMPACT_ATOMS: atom_id res chain seq x y z
N MET A 1 15.38 13.37 45.01
CA MET A 1 16.34 13.00 43.96
C MET A 1 16.14 11.56 43.41
N ALA A 2 15.33 10.70 44.02
CA ALA A 2 15.09 9.34 43.51
C ALA A 2 14.06 9.26 42.36
N ASN A 3 13.31 10.33 42.08
CA ASN A 3 12.24 10.33 41.09
C ASN A 3 12.71 10.52 39.63
N THR A 4 13.81 11.22 39.43
CA THR A 4 14.31 11.54 38.07
C THR A 4 14.80 10.32 37.28
N ALA A 5 15.51 9.40 37.90
CA ALA A 5 16.02 8.19 37.23
C ALA A 5 14.90 7.21 36.83
N SER A 6 13.84 7.14 37.63
CA SER A 6 12.64 6.33 37.31
C SER A 6 11.88 6.93 36.14
N ASP A 7 11.73 8.27 36.11
CA ASP A 7 11.04 8.98 35.04
C ASP A 7 11.82 8.91 33.72
N ASP A 8 13.15 9.00 33.77
CA ASP A 8 14.04 8.84 32.61
C ASP A 8 13.95 7.42 32.02
N MET A 9 13.88 6.38 32.87
CA MET A 9 13.71 5.00 32.43
C MET A 9 12.34 4.75 31.79
N ALA A 10 11.29 5.32 32.33
CA ALA A 10 9.96 5.22 31.75
C ALA A 10 9.87 5.92 30.38
N ASP A 11 10.51 7.09 30.26
CA ASP A 11 10.59 7.79 28.97
C ASP A 11 11.38 7.00 27.94
N LEU A 12 12.53 6.44 28.31
CA LEU A 12 13.33 5.60 27.41
C LEU A 12 12.53 4.39 26.91
N ARG A 13 11.79 3.70 27.80
CA ARG A 13 10.91 2.58 27.39
C ARG A 13 9.88 3.02 26.36
N ARG A 14 9.15 4.10 26.59
CA ARG A 14 8.16 4.61 25.62
C ARG A 14 8.79 4.92 24.26
N ARG A 15 10.00 5.46 24.25
CA ARG A 15 10.73 5.74 23.01
C ARG A 15 11.13 4.46 22.28
N ILE A 16 11.56 3.42 23.00
CA ILE A 16 11.87 2.11 22.44
C ILE A 16 10.61 1.48 21.85
N GLU A 17 9.52 1.40 22.61
CA GLU A 17 8.24 0.84 22.17
C GLU A 17 7.73 1.55 20.90
N ARG A 18 7.91 2.88 20.82
CA ARG A 18 7.56 3.65 19.63
C ARG A 18 8.42 3.29 18.42
N ILE A 19 9.72 3.10 18.61
CA ILE A 19 10.65 2.69 17.53
C ILE A 19 10.30 1.28 17.07
N GLU A 20 10.07 0.35 17.98
CA GLU A 20 9.67 -1.03 17.67
C GLU A 20 8.36 -1.07 16.88
N ALA A 21 7.36 -0.29 17.27
CA ALA A 21 6.10 -0.18 16.52
C ALA A 21 6.31 0.35 15.09
N VAL A 22 7.15 1.36 14.92
CA VAL A 22 7.50 1.91 13.60
C VAL A 22 8.17 0.87 12.71
N GLU A 23 9.17 0.17 13.22
CA GLU A 23 9.90 -0.85 12.44
C GLU A 23 9.01 -2.06 12.14
N ALA A 24 8.22 -2.54 13.11
CA ALA A 24 7.28 -3.63 12.87
C ALA A 24 6.26 -3.29 11.76
N CYS A 25 5.73 -2.06 11.74
CA CYS A 25 4.81 -1.65 10.69
C CYS A 25 5.49 -1.50 9.32
N ARG A 26 6.74 -1.06 9.26
CA ARG A 26 7.54 -1.06 8.02
C ARG A 26 7.77 -2.47 7.49
N ASP A 27 8.11 -3.39 8.37
CA ASP A 27 8.32 -4.79 7.99
C ASP A 27 7.03 -5.42 7.46
N ARG A 28 5.87 -5.13 8.08
CA ARG A 28 4.56 -5.56 7.56
C ARG A 28 4.29 -5.02 6.16
N PHE A 29 4.57 -3.75 5.91
CA PHE A 29 4.39 -3.16 4.60
C PHE A 29 5.35 -3.76 3.55
N ASN A 30 6.60 -3.98 3.90
CA ASN A 30 7.57 -4.65 3.03
C ASN A 30 7.13 -6.09 2.73
N SER A 31 6.66 -6.83 3.74
CA SER A 31 6.11 -8.18 3.58
C SER A 31 4.91 -8.18 2.62
N TYR A 32 4.02 -7.19 2.73
CA TYR A 32 2.90 -7.04 1.80
C TYR A 32 3.39 -6.92 0.35
N LEU A 33 4.32 -6.00 0.06
CA LEU A 33 4.84 -5.81 -1.30
C LEU A 33 5.57 -7.05 -1.81
N TYR A 34 6.37 -7.69 -0.95
CA TYR A 34 7.10 -8.90 -1.31
C TYR A 34 6.16 -10.07 -1.62
N SER A 35 5.18 -10.34 -0.76
CA SER A 35 4.23 -11.44 -0.95
C SER A 35 3.36 -11.22 -2.19
N LEU A 36 2.98 -9.96 -2.46
CA LEU A 36 2.26 -9.60 -3.68
C LEU A 36 3.07 -9.93 -4.94
N ASP A 37 4.34 -9.53 -4.98
CA ASP A 37 5.23 -9.73 -6.13
C ASP A 37 5.69 -11.19 -6.29
N ALA A 38 5.81 -11.93 -5.18
CA ALA A 38 6.27 -13.31 -5.15
C ALA A 38 5.16 -14.36 -5.41
N GLY A 39 3.91 -13.95 -5.35
CA GLY A 39 2.79 -14.87 -5.52
C GLY A 39 2.33 -15.56 -4.24
N HIS A 40 2.70 -15.05 -3.08
CA HIS A 40 2.41 -15.66 -1.77
C HIS A 40 1.07 -15.14 -1.23
N LEU A 41 -0.04 -15.58 -1.81
CA LEU A 41 -1.37 -15.09 -1.48
C LEU A 41 -1.74 -15.26 -0.01
N GLU A 42 -1.50 -16.42 0.58
CA GLU A 42 -1.89 -16.69 1.96
C GLU A 42 -1.08 -15.81 2.94
N GLU A 43 0.22 -15.69 2.75
CA GLU A 43 1.07 -14.82 3.55
C GLU A 43 0.65 -13.34 3.43
N LEU A 44 0.23 -12.91 2.23
CA LEU A 44 -0.28 -11.58 2.00
C LEU A 44 -1.57 -11.34 2.77
N LEU A 45 -2.48 -12.30 2.78
CA LEU A 45 -3.78 -12.16 3.44
C LEU A 45 -3.65 -12.14 4.98
N GLU A 46 -2.68 -12.84 5.55
CA GLU A 46 -2.37 -12.82 6.99
C GLU A 46 -1.96 -11.42 7.52
N LEU A 47 -1.55 -10.52 6.61
CA LEU A 47 -1.20 -9.15 6.98
C LEU A 47 -2.43 -8.28 7.28
N PHE A 48 -3.61 -8.68 6.81
CA PHE A 48 -4.86 -7.95 7.00
C PHE A 48 -5.63 -8.48 8.22
N ALA A 49 -6.25 -7.56 8.94
CA ALA A 49 -7.21 -7.91 9.99
C ALA A 49 -8.51 -8.47 9.38
N ASP A 50 -9.26 -9.27 10.15
CA ASP A 50 -10.55 -9.82 9.70
C ASP A 50 -11.58 -8.74 9.35
N ASP A 51 -11.48 -7.57 9.97
CA ASP A 51 -12.33 -6.39 9.73
C ASP A 51 -11.67 -5.38 8.76
N ALA A 52 -10.65 -5.78 8.03
CA ALA A 52 -9.91 -4.89 7.16
C ALA A 52 -10.76 -4.32 6.03
N ARG A 53 -10.43 -3.08 5.64
CA ARG A 53 -11.03 -2.38 4.51
C ARG A 53 -9.92 -1.94 3.54
N LEU A 54 -10.05 -2.35 2.29
CA LEU A 54 -9.17 -1.98 1.19
C LEU A 54 -9.93 -1.11 0.20
N GLU A 55 -9.37 0.05 -0.14
CA GLU A 55 -9.93 1.01 -1.09
C GLU A 55 -8.94 1.22 -2.25
N LEU A 56 -9.40 1.03 -3.48
CA LEU A 56 -8.67 1.40 -4.69
C LEU A 56 -9.29 2.68 -5.25
N LYS A 57 -8.51 3.74 -5.39
CA LYS A 57 -8.94 5.02 -5.94
C LYS A 57 -8.26 5.32 -7.26
N ASN A 58 -9.05 5.88 -8.19
CA ASN A 58 -8.61 6.17 -9.55
C ASN A 58 -8.00 4.92 -10.21
N PHE A 59 -8.71 3.80 -10.09
CA PHE A 59 -8.24 2.52 -10.59
C PHE A 59 -9.19 1.97 -11.67
N PRO A 60 -8.69 1.59 -12.87
CA PRO A 60 -7.34 1.88 -13.38
C PRO A 60 -7.00 3.39 -13.40
N PRO A 61 -5.72 3.77 -13.44
CA PRO A 61 -5.34 5.20 -13.46
C PRO A 61 -6.04 5.99 -14.56
N GLY A 62 -6.53 7.19 -14.22
CA GLY A 62 -7.23 8.07 -15.15
C GLY A 62 -8.71 7.81 -15.34
N THR A 63 -9.27 6.75 -14.73
CA THR A 63 -10.71 6.44 -14.85
C THR A 63 -11.57 7.13 -13.81
N GLY A 64 -10.96 7.60 -12.70
CA GLY A 64 -11.69 8.10 -11.53
C GLY A 64 -12.45 7.03 -10.77
N GLY A 65 -12.28 5.75 -11.13
CA GLY A 65 -12.98 4.63 -10.50
C GLY A 65 -12.59 4.45 -9.03
N GLU A 66 -13.57 4.04 -8.22
CA GLU A 66 -13.36 3.66 -6.84
C GLU A 66 -13.90 2.25 -6.61
N LEU A 67 -13.09 1.40 -5.99
CA LEU A 67 -13.47 0.04 -5.59
C LEU A 67 -13.19 -0.11 -4.10
N VAL A 68 -14.05 -0.85 -3.42
CA VAL A 68 -13.93 -1.11 -1.99
C VAL A 68 -14.11 -2.59 -1.74
N TYR A 69 -13.24 -3.14 -0.92
CA TYR A 69 -13.23 -4.53 -0.50
C TYR A 69 -13.19 -4.58 1.02
N SER A 70 -14.04 -5.40 1.64
CA SER A 70 -14.17 -5.50 3.09
C SER A 70 -14.12 -6.94 3.55
N GLY A 71 -13.26 -7.20 4.52
CA GLY A 71 -13.05 -8.53 5.07
C GLY A 71 -12.25 -9.48 4.18
N PRO A 72 -11.91 -10.66 4.71
CA PRO A 72 -10.94 -11.56 4.09
C PRO A 72 -11.37 -12.10 2.72
N ASP A 73 -12.65 -12.41 2.54
CA ASP A 73 -13.12 -13.04 1.30
C ASP A 73 -13.07 -12.07 0.11
N GLU A 74 -13.50 -10.81 0.29
CA GLU A 74 -13.45 -9.82 -0.79
C GLU A 74 -12.01 -9.42 -1.10
N ILE A 75 -11.16 -9.25 -0.07
CA ILE A 75 -9.73 -8.95 -0.23
C ILE A 75 -9.01 -10.10 -0.93
N ARG A 76 -9.32 -11.35 -0.56
CA ARG A 76 -8.84 -12.55 -1.26
C ARG A 76 -9.24 -12.55 -2.73
N GLY A 77 -10.50 -12.26 -3.01
CA GLY A 77 -11.02 -12.19 -4.38
C GLY A 77 -10.23 -11.21 -5.26
N LEU A 78 -9.92 -10.03 -4.72
CA LEU A 78 -9.08 -9.06 -5.39
C LEU A 78 -7.67 -9.61 -5.64
N TYR A 79 -6.96 -10.02 -4.58
CA TYR A 79 -5.55 -10.39 -4.70
C TYR A 79 -5.31 -11.67 -5.50
N THR A 80 -6.27 -12.58 -5.56
CA THR A 80 -6.20 -13.76 -6.45
C THR A 80 -5.96 -13.36 -7.91
N ALA A 81 -6.41 -12.18 -8.33
CA ALA A 81 -6.24 -11.69 -9.69
C ALA A 81 -4.91 -10.93 -9.91
N PHE A 82 -4.21 -10.53 -8.85
CA PHE A 82 -3.03 -9.67 -8.96
C PHE A 82 -1.73 -10.31 -8.46
N VAL A 83 -1.83 -11.25 -7.52
CA VAL A 83 -0.66 -11.82 -6.88
C VAL A 83 0.17 -12.64 -7.86
N GLY A 84 1.46 -12.38 -7.93
CA GLY A 84 2.38 -13.14 -8.77
C GLY A 84 2.32 -12.88 -10.28
N GLU A 85 1.55 -11.88 -10.73
CA GLU A 85 1.36 -11.57 -12.17
C GLU A 85 2.57 -10.86 -12.83
N GLY A 86 3.77 -11.01 -12.25
CA GLY A 86 4.99 -10.43 -12.81
C GLY A 86 5.18 -8.94 -12.52
N ALA A 87 4.29 -8.33 -11.74
CA ALA A 87 4.46 -6.98 -11.25
C ALA A 87 5.67 -6.88 -10.32
N ARG A 88 6.26 -5.69 -10.27
CA ARG A 88 7.30 -5.34 -9.29
C ARG A 88 6.93 -4.00 -8.66
N HIS A 89 6.71 -4.03 -7.36
CA HIS A 89 6.35 -2.87 -6.58
C HIS A 89 7.58 -2.25 -5.94
N HIS A 90 7.72 -0.95 -6.12
CA HIS A 90 8.76 -0.16 -5.48
C HIS A 90 8.10 0.92 -4.64
N SER A 91 8.49 1.04 -3.39
CA SER A 91 8.00 2.09 -2.49
C SER A 91 9.09 3.09 -2.13
N ALA A 92 8.70 4.33 -1.92
CA ALA A 92 9.58 5.42 -1.53
C ALA A 92 8.84 6.39 -0.59
N ASN A 93 9.61 7.27 0.07
CA ASN A 93 9.08 8.31 0.94
C ASN A 93 8.11 7.76 2.00
N VAL A 94 8.49 6.63 2.60
CA VAL A 94 7.68 5.96 3.62
C VAL A 94 7.67 6.78 4.90
N SER A 95 6.51 7.29 5.27
CA SER A 95 6.25 7.97 6.54
C SER A 95 5.43 7.07 7.45
N VAL A 96 5.84 6.96 8.70
CA VAL A 96 5.18 6.11 9.71
C VAL A 96 4.92 6.93 10.97
N SER A 97 3.68 7.01 11.39
CA SER A 97 3.22 7.87 12.50
C SER A 97 2.40 7.06 13.50
N PRO A 98 3.01 6.54 14.56
CA PRO A 98 2.26 5.89 15.63
C PRO A 98 1.49 6.90 16.48
N SER A 99 0.29 6.51 16.95
CA SER A 99 -0.46 7.23 17.97
C SER A 99 0.30 7.25 19.31
N ASP A 100 -0.08 8.15 20.20
CA ASP A 100 0.62 8.31 21.48
C ASP A 100 0.48 7.09 22.40
N ASP A 101 -0.64 6.38 22.29
CA ASP A 101 -0.97 5.17 23.05
C ASP A 101 -0.50 3.88 22.35
N LEU A 102 0.14 3.99 21.18
CA LEU A 102 0.52 2.87 20.31
C LEU A 102 -0.64 1.93 19.94
N GLY A 103 -1.87 2.39 20.05
CA GLY A 103 -3.05 1.63 19.63
C GLY A 103 -3.25 1.63 18.11
N ARG A 104 -2.57 2.51 17.38
CA ARG A 104 -2.66 2.66 15.93
C ARG A 104 -1.37 3.24 15.35
N VAL A 105 -1.05 2.79 14.15
CA VAL A 105 -0.01 3.40 13.30
C VAL A 105 -0.64 3.81 11.98
N GLU A 106 -0.38 5.02 11.55
CA GLU A 106 -0.68 5.51 10.20
C GLU A 106 0.60 5.50 9.37
N MET A 107 0.49 5.02 8.13
CA MET A 107 1.60 4.96 7.21
C MET A 107 1.18 5.54 5.86
N THR A 108 2.10 6.26 5.24
CA THR A 108 1.97 6.72 3.87
C THR A 108 3.23 6.37 3.11
N ALA A 109 3.11 5.91 1.87
CA ALA A 109 4.24 5.62 1.01
C ALA A 109 3.89 5.98 -0.44
N TYR A 110 4.85 6.52 -1.18
CA TYR A 110 4.74 6.59 -2.64
C TYR A 110 5.12 5.24 -3.23
N PHE A 111 4.50 4.89 -4.34
CA PHE A 111 4.85 3.69 -5.06
C PHE A 111 4.95 3.92 -6.56
N HIS A 112 5.72 3.10 -7.21
CA HIS A 112 5.52 2.76 -8.60
C HIS A 112 5.55 1.24 -8.77
N THR A 113 4.77 0.77 -9.71
CA THR A 113 4.68 -0.64 -10.07
C THR A 113 5.04 -0.78 -11.53
N SER A 114 5.98 -1.63 -11.83
CA SER A 114 6.31 -2.02 -13.19
C SER A 114 5.66 -3.37 -13.50
N LEU A 115 5.01 -3.43 -14.64
CA LEU A 115 4.52 -4.62 -15.32
C LEU A 115 5.28 -4.75 -16.63
N GLU A 116 5.18 -5.88 -17.32
CA GLU A 116 5.92 -6.11 -18.56
C GLU A 116 5.76 -4.96 -19.56
N TYR A 117 4.55 -4.41 -19.68
CA TYR A 117 4.23 -3.36 -20.66
C TYR A 117 3.60 -2.11 -20.06
N ALA A 118 3.60 -1.99 -18.74
CA ALA A 118 2.96 -0.86 -18.07
C ALA A 118 3.75 -0.39 -16.86
N LEU A 119 3.62 0.88 -16.58
CA LEU A 119 4.07 1.52 -15.34
C LEU A 119 2.89 2.23 -14.72
N THR A 120 2.75 2.14 -13.42
CA THR A 120 1.78 2.92 -12.67
C THR A 120 2.40 3.39 -11.37
N GLY A 121 1.85 4.44 -10.80
CA GLY A 121 2.32 4.94 -9.52
C GLY A 121 1.26 5.71 -8.79
N GLY A 122 1.52 5.94 -7.53
CA GLY A 122 0.57 6.59 -6.65
C GLY A 122 0.99 6.58 -5.19
N ILE A 123 -0.01 6.51 -4.33
CA ILE A 123 0.15 6.63 -2.89
C ILE A 123 -0.55 5.45 -2.21
N TYR A 124 0.16 4.80 -1.30
CA TYR A 124 -0.40 3.95 -0.27
C TYR A 124 -0.67 4.76 0.99
N GLU A 125 -1.86 4.59 1.56
CA GLU A 125 -2.22 5.07 2.89
C GLU A 125 -2.72 3.87 3.70
N LEU A 126 -2.08 3.58 4.84
CA LEU A 126 -2.40 2.43 5.67
C LEU A 126 -2.71 2.86 7.10
N GLN A 127 -3.60 2.12 7.74
CA GLN A 127 -3.75 2.08 9.18
C GLN A 127 -3.48 0.66 9.66
N LEU A 128 -2.59 0.54 10.64
CA LEU A 128 -2.29 -0.71 11.29
C LEU A 128 -2.65 -0.63 12.77
N GLN A 129 -3.11 -1.74 13.31
CA GLN A 129 -3.41 -1.88 14.74
C GLN A 129 -2.84 -3.19 15.28
N PRO A 130 -2.45 -3.23 16.55
CA PRO A 130 -2.04 -4.46 17.17
C PRO A 130 -3.26 -5.40 17.33
N ARG A 131 -3.15 -6.60 16.80
CA ARG A 131 -4.14 -7.68 16.88
C ARG A 131 -3.41 -8.99 17.22
N SER A 132 -3.83 -9.65 18.27
CA SER A 132 -3.23 -10.94 18.68
C SER A 132 -1.69 -10.92 18.82
N GLY A 133 -1.12 -9.78 19.19
CA GLY A 133 0.33 -9.61 19.37
C GLY A 133 1.10 -9.20 18.11
N GLU A 134 0.42 -9.03 17.00
CA GLU A 134 1.02 -8.59 15.72
C GLU A 134 0.35 -7.33 15.19
N TRP A 135 1.08 -6.56 14.39
CA TRP A 135 0.52 -5.41 13.68
C TRP A 135 -0.19 -5.91 12.41
N GLN A 136 -1.49 -5.62 12.30
CA GLN A 136 -2.28 -5.97 11.12
C GLN A 136 -2.87 -4.72 10.47
N VAL A 137 -3.00 -4.77 9.15
CA VAL A 137 -3.63 -3.72 8.35
C VAL A 137 -5.14 -3.76 8.58
N THR A 138 -5.68 -2.71 9.17
CA THR A 138 -7.14 -2.53 9.36
C THR A 138 -7.75 -1.68 8.26
N ARG A 139 -6.96 -0.81 7.64
CA ARG A 139 -7.37 -0.04 6.48
C ARG A 139 -6.19 0.16 5.54
N MET A 140 -6.43 -0.02 4.26
CA MET A 140 -5.49 0.35 3.20
C MET A 140 -6.23 1.11 2.11
N ARG A 141 -5.64 2.20 1.66
CA ARG A 141 -6.07 2.91 0.46
C ARG A 141 -4.91 2.96 -0.52
N ILE A 142 -5.19 2.59 -1.75
CA ILE A 142 -4.24 2.64 -2.87
C ILE A 142 -4.81 3.63 -3.88
N SER A 143 -4.18 4.79 -3.98
CA SER A 143 -4.59 5.86 -4.89
C SER A 143 -3.64 5.91 -6.08
N SER A 144 -4.10 5.54 -7.27
CA SER A 144 -3.31 5.68 -8.49
C SER A 144 -3.33 7.13 -8.95
N THR A 145 -2.15 7.73 -9.12
CA THR A 145 -2.00 9.13 -9.54
C THR A 145 -1.59 9.25 -11.00
N TRP A 146 -0.92 8.24 -11.53
CA TRP A 146 -0.52 8.19 -12.93
C TRP A 146 -0.38 6.75 -13.41
N GLY A 147 -0.43 6.56 -14.71
CA GLY A 147 -0.17 5.28 -15.37
C GLY A 147 0.28 5.49 -16.82
N TRP A 148 1.10 4.56 -17.30
CA TRP A 148 1.59 4.50 -18.67
C TRP A 148 1.68 3.03 -19.08
N GLY A 149 1.28 2.70 -20.32
CA GLY A 149 1.31 1.33 -20.79
C GLY A 149 1.36 1.24 -22.31
N VAL A 150 1.75 0.08 -22.82
CA VAL A 150 1.80 -0.22 -24.25
C VAL A 150 0.58 -1.07 -24.64
N PRO A 151 -0.28 -0.62 -25.54
CA PRO A 151 -1.59 -1.22 -25.80
C PRO A 151 -1.53 -2.42 -26.74
N HIS A 152 -0.60 -3.35 -26.60
CA HIS A 152 -0.47 -4.50 -27.50
C HIS A 152 -0.76 -5.85 -26.83
N THR A 153 -0.83 -5.88 -25.52
CA THR A 153 -1.30 -7.04 -24.78
C THR A 153 -2.18 -6.56 -23.65
N ASP A 154 -3.35 -7.14 -23.50
CA ASP A 154 -4.20 -6.90 -22.35
C ASP A 154 -3.69 -7.76 -21.19
N PRO A 155 -3.07 -7.17 -20.16
CA PRO A 155 -2.86 -7.88 -18.91
C PRO A 155 -4.19 -8.44 -18.41
N PRO A 156 -4.23 -9.61 -17.75
CA PRO A 156 -5.49 -10.26 -17.37
C PRO A 156 -6.44 -9.38 -16.56
N PHE A 157 -5.92 -8.40 -15.86
CA PHE A 157 -6.65 -7.47 -15.00
C PHE A 157 -6.83 -6.06 -15.59
N LEU A 158 -6.24 -5.79 -16.73
CA LEU A 158 -6.35 -4.51 -17.43
C LEU A 158 -6.98 -4.74 -18.80
N LYS A 159 -8.28 -4.59 -18.87
CA LYS A 159 -9.01 -4.67 -20.14
C LYS A 159 -8.66 -3.51 -21.07
N GLU A 160 -8.25 -2.38 -20.50
CA GLU A 160 -7.76 -1.22 -21.23
C GLU A 160 -6.35 -0.86 -20.76
N PRO A 161 -5.39 -0.68 -21.66
CA PRO A 161 -4.06 -0.24 -21.29
C PRO A 161 -4.10 1.11 -20.57
N PHE A 162 -3.28 1.29 -19.57
CA PHE A 162 -3.13 2.58 -18.89
C PHE A 162 -2.85 3.68 -19.87
N GLY A 163 -3.68 4.70 -19.88
CA GLY A 163 -3.49 5.86 -20.74
C GLY A 163 -3.44 5.54 -22.25
N ALA A 164 -4.19 4.54 -22.70
CA ALA A 164 -4.19 4.11 -24.10
C ALA A 164 -4.35 5.29 -25.09
N GLY A 165 -5.19 6.26 -24.75
CA GLY A 165 -5.35 7.48 -25.53
C GLY A 165 -4.08 8.35 -25.55
N THR A 166 -3.42 8.47 -24.43
CA THR A 166 -2.22 9.31 -24.27
C THR A 166 -0.99 8.71 -24.95
N LEU A 167 -0.87 7.39 -24.97
CA LEU A 167 0.21 6.74 -25.70
C LEU A 167 0.11 6.95 -27.21
N ARG A 168 -1.10 6.93 -27.75
CA ARG A 168 -1.34 7.10 -29.19
C ARG A 168 -1.01 8.50 -29.68
N ASP A 169 -1.24 9.50 -28.86
CA ASP A 169 -1.03 10.91 -29.22
C ASP A 169 0.27 11.49 -28.64
N GLY A 170 1.08 10.66 -28.01
CA GLY A 170 2.37 11.05 -27.44
C GLY A 170 2.27 11.92 -26.18
N ARG A 171 1.08 12.07 -25.62
CA ARG A 171 0.88 12.88 -24.41
C ARG A 171 1.16 12.13 -23.12
N GLY A 172 1.36 10.81 -23.18
CA GLY A 172 1.78 9.98 -22.08
C GLY A 172 0.93 10.18 -20.80
N ALA A 173 1.56 10.05 -19.68
CA ALA A 173 0.94 10.24 -18.38
C ALA A 173 0.55 11.70 -18.05
N SER A 174 0.91 12.66 -18.89
CA SER A 174 0.64 14.08 -18.63
C SER A 174 -0.84 14.44 -18.54
N SER A 175 -1.71 13.61 -19.10
CA SER A 175 -3.15 13.79 -18.95
C SER A 175 -3.74 13.16 -17.69
N VAL A 176 -2.94 12.32 -16.99
CA VAL A 176 -3.42 11.53 -15.86
C VAL A 176 -2.91 12.06 -14.53
N GLY A 177 -2.00 12.98 -14.54
CA GLY A 177 -1.38 13.38 -13.29
C GLY A 177 -0.77 14.77 -13.24
N SER A 178 -1.19 15.65 -14.10
CA SER A 178 -0.68 17.03 -14.09
C SER A 178 -1.20 17.91 -12.94
N SER A 179 -1.68 17.29 -11.87
CA SER A 179 -2.05 18.03 -10.65
C SER A 179 -0.85 18.25 -9.71
N TRP A 180 0.34 18.40 -10.28
CA TRP A 180 1.52 18.86 -9.55
C TRP A 180 1.79 20.37 -9.78
N ASP A 181 0.79 21.09 -10.30
CA ASP A 181 0.81 22.56 -10.39
C ASP A 181 0.10 23.20 -9.16
#